data_f4d2870472299aebb4f20709f7caf41b
#
_entry.id   f4d2870472299aebb4f20709f7caf41b
#
_cell.length_a   1.000
_cell.length_b   1.000
_cell.length_c   1.000
_cell.angle_alpha   90.00
_cell.angle_beta   90.00
_cell.angle_gamma   90.00
#
_symmetry.space_group_name_H-M   'P 1'
#
loop_
_entity.id
_entity.type
_entity.pdbx_description
1 polymer ?
#
loop_
_entity_poly.entity_id
_entity_poly.type
_entity_poly.pdbx_seq_one_letter_code
_entity_poly.pdbx_strand_id
1 'polypeptide(L)'
;MSKFNEPDQAADCYNPFVKKIVKKSKADLAKATIKIMKSSPMATSVKPIRRFIDSYLSSVALSDISELSSENFFGLMRAHWKLAKKRQPGETKVNVYNPSLKQSGWDCEYTVIEVINDDMPFLVDSVFSKLSRLGLDTQLVLHPIFNVMRSRIGKFEGFSFNTPVTPQAVSESFMHFQVSKQPSEQLVEIRKEIF
;
A
#
# COMPACT_ATOMS: atom_id res chain seq x y z
N MET A 1 -9.36 65.23 -22.68
CA MET A 1 -10.47 64.26 -22.65
C MET A 1 -9.93 62.93 -23.21
N SER A 2 -9.44 62.10 -22.41
CA SER A 2 -8.81 60.83 -22.80
C SER A 2 -9.75 59.67 -22.39
N LYS A 3 -10.22 58.90 -23.36
CA LYS A 3 -11.05 57.71 -23.15
C LYS A 3 -10.12 56.55 -22.81
N PHE A 4 -10.26 56.00 -21.62
CA PHE A 4 -9.65 54.75 -21.25
C PHE A 4 -10.45 53.61 -21.88
N ASN A 5 -9.75 52.76 -22.65
CA ASN A 5 -10.26 51.51 -23.17
C ASN A 5 -10.32 50.47 -22.03
N GLU A 6 -11.43 49.75 -21.95
CA GLU A 6 -11.61 48.58 -21.14
C GLU A 6 -10.70 47.42 -21.62
N PRO A 7 -10.17 46.62 -20.72
CA PRO A 7 -9.42 45.43 -21.10
C PRO A 7 -10.36 44.30 -21.53
N ASP A 8 -9.94 43.68 -22.58
CA ASP A 8 -10.43 42.55 -23.31
C ASP A 8 -10.83 41.37 -22.37
N GLN A 9 -12.03 40.85 -22.63
CA GLN A 9 -12.53 39.65 -21.98
C GLN A 9 -11.70 38.45 -22.48
N ALA A 10 -10.81 37.95 -21.64
CA ALA A 10 -10.15 36.67 -21.86
C ALA A 10 -11.23 35.56 -21.90
N ALA A 11 -11.50 35.08 -23.09
CA ALA A 11 -12.37 33.94 -23.34
C ALA A 11 -11.85 32.73 -22.54
N ASP A 12 -12.66 32.28 -21.62
CA ASP A 12 -12.50 31.04 -20.86
C ASP A 12 -12.40 29.90 -21.88
N CYS A 13 -11.18 29.42 -22.13
CA CYS A 13 -10.93 28.24 -22.96
C CYS A 13 -11.46 27.02 -22.23
N TYR A 14 -12.76 26.76 -22.36
CA TYR A 14 -13.38 25.51 -21.94
C TYR A 14 -12.76 24.38 -22.73
N ASN A 15 -11.90 23.60 -22.07
CA ASN A 15 -11.35 22.38 -22.64
C ASN A 15 -12.28 21.18 -22.29
N PRO A 16 -13.09 20.69 -23.25
CA PRO A 16 -14.04 19.60 -23.01
C PRO A 16 -13.38 18.24 -22.77
N PHE A 17 -12.04 18.16 -22.90
CA PHE A 17 -11.28 16.93 -22.68
C PHE A 17 -10.64 16.80 -21.30
N VAL A 18 -10.84 17.76 -20.41
CA VAL A 18 -10.49 17.55 -19.00
C VAL A 18 -11.46 16.54 -18.44
N LYS A 19 -11.13 15.24 -18.52
CA LYS A 19 -11.82 14.19 -17.77
C LYS A 19 -11.84 14.63 -16.31
N LYS A 20 -13.05 14.94 -15.81
CA LYS A 20 -13.30 15.23 -14.40
C LYS A 20 -12.73 14.02 -13.62
N ILE A 21 -11.57 14.19 -13.02
CA ILE A 21 -10.99 13.16 -12.16
C ILE A 21 -11.94 13.07 -10.97
N VAL A 22 -12.87 12.12 -11.03
CA VAL A 22 -13.74 11.80 -9.89
C VAL A 22 -12.80 11.21 -8.85
N LYS A 23 -12.44 12.00 -7.84
CA LYS A 23 -11.65 11.52 -6.68
C LYS A 23 -12.41 10.36 -6.06
N LYS A 24 -11.90 9.15 -6.24
CA LYS A 24 -12.46 7.95 -5.62
C LYS A 24 -12.43 8.14 -4.10
N SER A 25 -13.54 7.90 -3.44
CA SER A 25 -13.55 7.84 -1.98
C SER A 25 -12.92 6.52 -1.50
N LYS A 26 -12.45 6.48 -0.24
CA LYS A 26 -12.00 5.21 0.39
C LYS A 26 -13.11 4.16 0.33
N ALA A 27 -14.36 4.57 0.49
CA ALA A 27 -15.53 3.68 0.43
C ALA A 27 -15.74 3.07 -0.97
N ASP A 28 -15.53 3.86 -2.03
CA ASP A 28 -15.64 3.37 -3.41
C ASP A 28 -14.50 2.39 -3.72
N LEU A 29 -13.27 2.72 -3.29
CA LEU A 29 -12.12 1.83 -3.44
C LEU A 29 -12.33 0.53 -2.67
N ALA A 30 -12.85 0.58 -1.42
CA ALA A 30 -13.19 -0.60 -0.64
C ALA A 30 -14.23 -1.48 -1.34
N LYS A 31 -15.33 -0.89 -1.82
CA LYS A 31 -16.39 -1.64 -2.53
C LYS A 31 -15.85 -2.32 -3.79
N ALA A 32 -15.08 -1.61 -4.60
CA ALA A 32 -14.49 -2.15 -5.82
C ALA A 32 -13.50 -3.29 -5.51
N THR A 33 -12.62 -3.08 -4.54
CA THR A 33 -11.64 -4.09 -4.08
C THR A 33 -12.33 -5.36 -3.56
N ILE A 34 -13.41 -5.21 -2.77
CA ILE A 34 -14.20 -6.34 -2.28
C ILE A 34 -14.88 -7.10 -3.43
N LYS A 35 -15.35 -6.38 -4.46
CA LYS A 35 -15.96 -7.01 -5.66
C LYS A 35 -14.92 -7.87 -6.40
N ILE A 36 -13.72 -7.36 -6.62
CA ILE A 36 -12.61 -8.09 -7.25
C ILE A 36 -12.24 -9.32 -6.39
N MET A 37 -12.16 -9.15 -5.08
CA MET A 37 -11.85 -10.24 -4.16
C MET A 37 -12.86 -11.39 -4.25
N LYS A 38 -14.17 -11.10 -4.36
CA LYS A 38 -15.24 -12.11 -4.45
C LYS A 38 -15.15 -12.95 -5.73
N SER A 39 -14.63 -12.38 -6.81
CA SER A 39 -14.40 -13.08 -8.08
C SER A 39 -13.04 -13.79 -8.15
N SER A 40 -12.22 -13.67 -7.12
CA SER A 40 -10.89 -14.29 -7.03
C SER A 40 -10.96 -15.66 -6.34
N PRO A 41 -10.07 -16.63 -6.67
CA PRO A 41 -9.94 -17.89 -5.93
C PRO A 41 -9.66 -17.74 -4.44
N MET A 42 -9.35 -16.52 -3.98
CA MET A 42 -9.16 -16.19 -2.55
C MET A 42 -10.47 -16.07 -1.76
N ALA A 43 -11.62 -16.19 -2.40
CA ALA A 43 -12.94 -16.00 -1.78
C ALA A 43 -13.23 -16.91 -0.56
N THR A 44 -12.49 -18.00 -0.37
CA THR A 44 -12.63 -18.92 0.76
C THR A 44 -12.25 -18.33 2.13
N SER A 45 -11.60 -17.17 2.17
CA SER A 45 -11.15 -16.49 3.39
C SER A 45 -11.66 -15.04 3.49
N VAL A 46 -12.88 -14.79 3.04
CA VAL A 46 -13.45 -13.43 2.85
C VAL A 46 -13.47 -12.58 4.12
N LYS A 47 -13.85 -13.15 5.28
CA LYS A 47 -14.02 -12.34 6.52
C LYS A 47 -12.72 -11.71 7.04
N PRO A 48 -11.59 -12.46 7.19
CA PRO A 48 -10.33 -11.86 7.63
C PRO A 48 -9.78 -10.83 6.65
N ILE A 49 -9.88 -11.12 5.34
CA ILE A 49 -9.36 -10.24 4.30
C ILE A 49 -10.17 -8.95 4.22
N ARG A 50 -11.49 -9.01 4.36
CA ARG A 50 -12.32 -7.80 4.40
C ARG A 50 -11.90 -6.87 5.56
N ARG A 51 -11.73 -7.41 6.77
CA ARG A 51 -11.25 -6.62 7.92
C ARG A 51 -9.87 -6.03 7.66
N PHE A 52 -9.00 -6.76 6.98
CA PHE A 52 -7.69 -6.25 6.56
C PHE A 52 -7.83 -5.06 5.60
N ILE A 53 -8.71 -5.17 4.59
CA ILE A 53 -9.00 -4.07 3.65
C ILE A 53 -9.51 -2.84 4.41
N ASP A 54 -10.51 -3.01 5.25
CA ASP A 54 -11.11 -1.92 6.00
C ASP A 54 -10.08 -1.24 6.93
N SER A 55 -9.26 -2.02 7.63
CA SER A 55 -8.20 -1.52 8.50
C SER A 55 -7.08 -0.84 7.72
N TYR A 56 -6.70 -1.41 6.57
CA TYR A 56 -5.68 -0.83 5.70
C TYR A 56 -6.13 0.55 5.20
N LEU A 57 -7.35 0.65 4.70
CA LEU A 57 -7.92 1.92 4.23
C LEU A 57 -8.11 2.95 5.34
N SER A 58 -8.35 2.52 6.59
CA SER A 58 -8.43 3.44 7.72
C SER A 58 -7.07 4.02 8.10
N SER A 59 -5.99 3.28 7.86
CA SER A 59 -4.63 3.61 8.31
C SER A 59 -3.80 4.39 7.28
N VAL A 60 -4.26 4.50 6.02
CA VAL A 60 -3.55 5.22 4.94
C VAL A 60 -4.31 6.47 4.53
N ALA A 61 -3.59 7.51 4.09
CA ALA A 61 -4.24 8.72 3.56
C ALA A 61 -4.89 8.45 2.20
N LEU A 62 -6.00 9.13 1.91
CA LEU A 62 -6.66 8.98 0.62
C LEU A 62 -5.80 9.50 -0.53
N SER A 63 -5.02 10.56 -0.29
CA SER A 63 -4.06 11.12 -1.25
C SER A 63 -3.10 10.06 -1.79
N ASP A 64 -2.62 9.17 -0.92
CA ASP A 64 -1.58 8.21 -1.24
C ASP A 64 -2.09 7.04 -2.11
N ILE A 65 -3.40 6.81 -2.09
CA ILE A 65 -4.03 5.68 -2.79
C ILE A 65 -5.05 6.10 -3.85
N SER A 66 -5.31 7.41 -4.00
CA SER A 66 -6.35 7.93 -4.91
C SER A 66 -6.10 7.63 -6.38
N GLU A 67 -4.84 7.53 -6.79
CA GLU A 67 -4.41 7.23 -8.16
C GLU A 67 -4.33 5.74 -8.46
N LEU A 68 -4.36 4.89 -7.44
CA LEU A 68 -4.31 3.45 -7.63
C LEU A 68 -5.62 2.94 -8.23
N SER A 69 -5.51 2.07 -9.23
CA SER A 69 -6.68 1.30 -9.70
C SER A 69 -7.15 0.35 -8.60
N SER A 70 -8.41 -0.08 -8.66
CA SER A 70 -8.95 -1.04 -7.68
C SER A 70 -8.24 -2.38 -7.77
N GLU A 71 -7.80 -2.76 -8.98
CA GLU A 71 -7.05 -3.97 -9.29
C GLU A 71 -5.65 -3.92 -8.67
N ASN A 72 -4.94 -2.81 -8.85
CA ASN A 72 -3.60 -2.60 -8.29
C ASN A 72 -3.66 -2.49 -6.77
N PHE A 73 -4.65 -1.78 -6.22
CA PHE A 73 -4.86 -1.73 -4.78
C PHE A 73 -5.15 -3.11 -4.19
N PHE A 74 -6.00 -3.91 -4.85
CA PHE A 74 -6.25 -5.29 -4.43
C PHE A 74 -4.99 -6.16 -4.52
N GLY A 75 -4.21 -6.01 -5.60
CA GLY A 75 -2.95 -6.72 -5.80
C GLY A 75 -1.94 -6.46 -4.69
N LEU A 76 -1.73 -5.18 -4.37
CA LEU A 76 -0.88 -4.71 -3.28
C LEU A 76 -1.31 -5.32 -1.95
N MET A 77 -2.58 -5.20 -1.60
CA MET A 77 -3.09 -5.74 -0.34
C MET A 77 -2.97 -7.26 -0.25
N ARG A 78 -3.21 -7.96 -1.37
CA ARG A 78 -3.06 -9.41 -1.45
C ARG A 78 -1.62 -9.85 -1.22
N ALA A 79 -0.65 -9.11 -1.77
CA ALA A 79 0.76 -9.39 -1.59
C ALA A 79 1.17 -9.21 -0.13
N HIS A 80 0.82 -8.08 0.49
CA HIS A 80 1.02 -7.85 1.92
C HIS A 80 0.34 -8.91 2.80
N TRP A 81 -0.91 -9.25 2.50
CA TRP A 81 -1.63 -10.32 3.21
C TRP A 81 -0.91 -11.65 3.12
N LYS A 82 -0.38 -12.00 1.93
CA LYS A 82 0.39 -13.23 1.73
C LYS A 82 1.66 -13.24 2.57
N LEU A 83 2.36 -12.11 2.64
CA LEU A 83 3.56 -11.93 3.45
C LEU A 83 3.25 -12.06 4.96
N ALA A 84 2.10 -11.52 5.40
CA ALA A 84 1.65 -11.50 6.79
C ALA A 84 1.19 -12.86 7.33
N LYS A 85 0.85 -13.83 6.47
CA LYS A 85 0.25 -15.12 6.90
C LYS A 85 1.04 -15.86 7.96
N LYS A 86 2.37 -15.78 7.91
CA LYS A 86 3.26 -16.42 8.88
C LYS A 86 4.45 -15.51 9.16
N ARG A 87 4.63 -15.17 10.42
CA ARG A 87 5.75 -14.36 10.92
C ARG A 87 5.97 -14.70 12.39
N GLN A 88 7.20 -15.00 12.78
CA GLN A 88 7.56 -15.19 14.18
C GLN A 88 7.74 -13.84 14.88
N PRO A 89 7.53 -13.73 16.21
CA PRO A 89 7.90 -12.53 16.95
C PRO A 89 9.38 -12.19 16.73
N GLY A 90 9.69 -10.91 16.51
CA GLY A 90 11.05 -10.45 16.21
C GLY A 90 11.55 -10.77 14.80
N GLU A 91 10.79 -11.52 13.99
CA GLU A 91 11.17 -11.81 12.60
C GLU A 91 10.79 -10.64 11.69
N THR A 92 11.75 -10.10 10.93
CA THR A 92 11.45 -9.18 9.84
C THR A 92 11.15 -9.94 8.57
N LYS A 93 10.00 -9.65 7.95
CA LYS A 93 9.65 -10.17 6.63
C LYS A 93 9.90 -9.09 5.58
N VAL A 94 10.70 -9.40 4.57
CA VAL A 94 10.96 -8.50 3.44
C VAL A 94 10.65 -9.23 2.14
N ASN A 95 9.95 -8.54 1.25
CA ASN A 95 9.71 -8.97 -0.12
C ASN A 95 10.06 -7.83 -1.08
N VAL A 96 10.88 -8.10 -2.09
CA VAL A 96 11.25 -7.14 -3.13
C VAL A 96 10.95 -7.77 -4.48
N TYR A 97 10.13 -7.11 -5.28
CA TYR A 97 9.68 -7.68 -6.55
C TYR A 97 9.20 -6.62 -7.53
N ASN A 98 9.21 -6.96 -8.81
CA ASN A 98 8.54 -6.22 -9.85
C ASN A 98 7.17 -6.85 -10.09
N PRO A 99 6.06 -6.19 -9.74
CA PRO A 99 4.75 -6.73 -10.01
C PRO A 99 4.54 -6.98 -11.51
N SER A 100 3.90 -8.09 -11.85
CA SER A 100 3.48 -8.40 -13.21
C SER A 100 2.17 -9.18 -13.18
N LEU A 101 1.31 -8.99 -14.17
CA LEU A 101 0.02 -9.70 -14.27
C LEU A 101 0.20 -11.21 -14.17
N LYS A 102 1.25 -11.75 -14.82
CA LYS A 102 1.53 -13.19 -14.87
C LYS A 102 1.92 -13.76 -13.50
N GLN A 103 2.76 -13.07 -12.73
CA GLN A 103 3.32 -13.59 -11.47
C GLN A 103 2.52 -13.12 -10.25
N SER A 104 2.14 -11.86 -10.25
CA SER A 104 1.51 -11.19 -9.10
C SER A 104 0.00 -11.02 -9.25
N GLY A 105 -0.52 -11.12 -10.48
CA GLY A 105 -1.91 -10.87 -10.81
C GLY A 105 -2.29 -9.38 -10.73
N TRP A 106 -1.29 -8.50 -10.71
CA TRP A 106 -1.36 -7.05 -10.82
C TRP A 106 -0.01 -6.54 -11.32
N ASP A 107 0.04 -5.32 -11.80
CA ASP A 107 1.27 -4.69 -12.28
C ASP A 107 1.38 -3.23 -11.83
N CYS A 108 2.61 -2.73 -11.82
CA CYS A 108 2.92 -1.32 -11.70
C CYS A 108 4.29 -1.02 -12.34
N GLU A 109 4.52 0.25 -12.59
CA GLU A 109 5.77 0.74 -13.21
C GLU A 109 6.98 0.69 -12.27
N TYR A 110 6.76 0.40 -11.00
CA TYR A 110 7.76 0.51 -9.93
C TYR A 110 8.21 -0.85 -9.44
N THR A 111 9.38 -0.86 -8.79
CA THR A 111 9.77 -1.97 -7.92
C THR A 111 9.08 -1.80 -6.58
N VAL A 112 8.50 -2.88 -6.10
CA VAL A 112 7.78 -2.92 -4.82
C VAL A 112 8.64 -3.56 -3.75
N ILE A 113 8.67 -2.90 -2.59
CA ILE A 113 9.33 -3.38 -1.38
C ILE A 113 8.27 -3.43 -0.28
N GLU A 114 8.04 -4.62 0.24
CA GLU A 114 7.13 -4.86 1.35
C GLU A 114 7.90 -5.33 2.56
N VAL A 115 7.62 -4.73 3.71
CA VAL A 115 8.24 -5.09 4.96
C VAL A 115 7.18 -5.27 6.03
N ILE A 116 7.29 -6.33 6.83
CA ILE A 116 6.50 -6.53 8.05
C ILE A 116 7.45 -6.77 9.20
N ASN A 117 7.33 -5.97 10.23
CA ASN A 117 8.15 -6.06 11.45
C ASN A 117 7.30 -5.76 12.70
N ASP A 118 7.84 -6.04 13.89
CA ASP A 118 7.29 -5.48 15.11
C ASP A 118 7.32 -3.94 15.02
N ASP A 119 6.25 -3.29 15.46
CA ASP A 119 6.18 -1.84 15.39
C ASP A 119 7.17 -1.23 16.38
N MET A 120 7.98 -0.30 15.89
CA MET A 120 8.97 0.42 16.69
C MET A 120 9.25 1.81 16.09
N PRO A 121 9.71 2.77 16.93
CA PRO A 121 10.10 4.09 16.47
C PRO A 121 11.16 4.05 15.36
N PHE A 122 11.11 5.01 14.44
CA PHE A 122 12.09 5.24 13.37
C PHE A 122 12.22 4.11 12.33
N LEU A 123 11.30 3.14 12.31
CA LEU A 123 11.38 2.01 11.38
C LEU A 123 11.28 2.45 9.91
N VAL A 124 10.29 3.30 9.60
CA VAL A 124 10.11 3.85 8.25
C VAL A 124 11.30 4.70 7.84
N ASP A 125 11.79 5.55 8.75
CA ASP A 125 12.94 6.42 8.48
C ASP A 125 14.20 5.61 8.19
N SER A 126 14.38 4.49 8.90
CA SER A 126 15.50 3.58 8.69
C SER A 126 15.46 2.93 7.31
N VAL A 127 14.28 2.43 6.90
CA VAL A 127 14.09 1.87 5.55
C VAL A 127 14.29 2.95 4.50
N PHE A 128 13.69 4.13 4.68
CA PHE A 128 13.81 5.24 3.74
C PHE A 128 15.27 5.69 3.57
N SER A 129 16.03 5.79 4.67
CA SER A 129 17.46 6.11 4.64
C SER A 129 18.26 5.07 3.85
N LYS A 130 17.94 3.78 4.00
CA LYS A 130 18.58 2.70 3.21
C LYS A 130 18.24 2.82 1.73
N LEU A 131 16.97 3.04 1.38
CA LEU A 131 16.55 3.21 -0.01
C LEU A 131 17.27 4.39 -0.66
N SER A 132 17.38 5.52 0.04
CA SER A 132 18.10 6.71 -0.44
C SER A 132 19.59 6.43 -0.67
N ARG A 133 20.25 5.67 0.22
CA ARG A 133 21.66 5.27 0.05
C ARG A 133 21.86 4.34 -1.15
N LEU A 134 20.87 3.54 -1.48
CA LEU A 134 20.86 2.67 -2.67
C LEU A 134 20.50 3.44 -3.95
N GLY A 135 20.25 4.76 -3.87
CA GLY A 135 19.85 5.58 -5.02
C GLY A 135 18.45 5.25 -5.54
N LEU A 136 17.58 4.69 -4.69
CA LEU A 136 16.22 4.30 -5.06
C LEU A 136 15.25 5.44 -4.76
N ASP A 137 14.73 6.08 -5.79
CA ASP A 137 13.73 7.14 -5.67
C ASP A 137 12.40 6.55 -5.24
N THR A 138 11.90 7.00 -4.08
CA THR A 138 10.63 6.52 -3.52
C THR A 138 9.46 7.34 -4.05
N GLN A 139 8.49 6.68 -4.65
CA GLN A 139 7.29 7.27 -5.25
C GLN A 139 6.05 7.16 -4.35
N LEU A 140 5.95 6.07 -3.58
CA LEU A 140 4.83 5.82 -2.68
C LEU A 140 5.34 5.13 -1.40
N VAL A 141 4.81 5.58 -0.26
CA VAL A 141 5.01 4.92 1.04
C VAL A 141 3.66 4.73 1.70
N LEU A 142 3.32 3.49 2.03
CA LEU A 142 2.17 3.18 2.87
C LEU A 142 2.68 2.46 4.12
N HIS A 143 2.21 2.91 5.30
CA HIS A 143 2.69 2.39 6.57
C HIS A 143 1.55 2.22 7.58
N PRO A 144 0.60 1.30 7.35
CA PRO A 144 -0.37 0.95 8.37
C PRO A 144 0.27 0.13 9.50
N ILE A 145 -0.21 0.39 10.72
CA ILE A 145 0.15 -0.37 11.93
C ILE A 145 -1.07 -1.17 12.36
N PHE A 146 -0.88 -2.45 12.64
CA PHE A 146 -1.95 -3.36 13.04
C PHE A 146 -1.62 -4.08 14.35
N ASN A 147 -2.61 -4.18 15.23
CA ASN A 147 -2.53 -5.11 16.37
C ASN A 147 -2.94 -6.50 15.88
N VAL A 148 -1.96 -7.41 15.80
CA VAL A 148 -2.10 -8.73 15.19
C VAL A 148 -2.07 -9.81 16.27
N MET A 149 -3.00 -10.75 16.19
CA MET A 149 -2.96 -11.97 16.99
C MET A 149 -2.28 -13.08 16.17
N ARG A 150 -1.29 -13.74 16.80
CA ARG A 150 -0.54 -14.84 16.18
C ARG A 150 -0.52 -16.06 17.07
N SER A 151 -0.56 -17.23 16.46
CA SER A 151 -0.30 -18.48 17.16
C SER A 151 1.18 -18.58 17.61
N ARG A 152 1.49 -19.52 18.48
CA ARG A 152 2.87 -19.81 18.92
C ARG A 152 3.85 -20.12 17.78
N ILE A 153 3.34 -20.59 16.64
CA ILE A 153 4.13 -20.87 15.43
C ILE A 153 4.11 -19.71 14.42
N GLY A 154 3.70 -18.51 14.86
CA GLY A 154 3.70 -17.29 14.05
C GLY A 154 2.58 -17.20 13.00
N LYS A 155 1.60 -18.13 13.00
CA LYS A 155 0.47 -18.08 12.07
C LYS A 155 -0.46 -16.93 12.44
N PHE A 156 -0.90 -16.16 11.45
CA PHE A 156 -1.89 -15.11 11.61
C PHE A 156 -3.25 -15.70 12.05
N GLU A 157 -3.80 -15.20 13.14
CA GLU A 157 -5.09 -15.64 13.72
C GLU A 157 -6.15 -14.54 13.62
N GLY A 158 -5.75 -13.27 13.57
CA GLY A 158 -6.68 -12.17 13.43
C GLY A 158 -6.08 -10.82 13.80
N PHE A 159 -6.91 -9.77 13.70
CA PHE A 159 -6.60 -8.45 14.22
C PHE A 159 -7.30 -8.24 15.56
N SER A 160 -6.64 -7.57 16.48
CA SER A 160 -7.25 -7.03 17.69
C SER A 160 -7.70 -5.59 17.42
N PHE A 161 -9.01 -5.35 17.53
CA PHE A 161 -9.60 -4.01 17.40
C PHE A 161 -10.08 -3.46 18.74
N ASN A 162 -9.79 -4.17 19.83
CA ASN A 162 -10.22 -3.79 21.17
C ASN A 162 -9.35 -2.68 21.75
N THR A 163 -9.96 -1.80 22.53
CA THR A 163 -9.25 -0.81 23.34
C THR A 163 -9.65 -1.04 24.80
N PRO A 164 -8.73 -1.45 25.68
CA PRO A 164 -7.29 -1.67 25.44
C PRO A 164 -7.00 -2.89 24.55
N VAL A 165 -5.84 -2.86 23.89
CA VAL A 165 -5.34 -3.98 23.07
C VAL A 165 -5.21 -5.24 23.94
N THR A 166 -5.63 -6.38 23.42
CA THR A 166 -5.48 -7.65 24.14
C THR A 166 -4.00 -7.95 24.40
N PRO A 167 -3.62 -8.48 25.58
CA PRO A 167 -2.21 -8.77 25.89
C PRO A 167 -1.51 -9.71 24.90
N GLN A 168 -2.28 -10.49 24.16
CA GLN A 168 -1.78 -11.45 23.17
C GLN A 168 -1.56 -10.81 21.77
N ALA A 169 -2.02 -9.59 21.57
CA ALA A 169 -1.83 -8.90 20.29
C ALA A 169 -0.48 -8.19 20.25
N VAL A 170 0.22 -8.33 19.13
CA VAL A 170 1.48 -7.66 18.85
C VAL A 170 1.21 -6.52 17.86
N SER A 171 1.76 -5.35 18.14
CA SER A 171 1.74 -4.24 17.19
C SER A 171 2.74 -4.53 16.08
N GLU A 172 2.26 -4.62 14.86
CA GLU A 172 3.08 -4.88 13.68
C GLU A 172 2.96 -3.75 12.66
N SER A 173 4.10 -3.34 12.16
CA SER A 173 4.29 -2.32 11.13
C SER A 173 4.28 -3.00 9.77
N PHE A 174 3.34 -2.59 8.91
CA PHE A 174 3.24 -3.06 7.53
C PHE A 174 3.67 -1.93 6.61
N MET A 175 4.81 -2.08 5.96
CA MET A 175 5.35 -1.04 5.10
C MET A 175 5.34 -1.48 3.64
N HIS A 176 4.87 -0.61 2.77
CA HIS A 176 4.90 -0.78 1.33
C HIS A 176 5.56 0.44 0.71
N PHE A 177 6.63 0.21 -0.03
CA PHE A 177 7.33 1.23 -0.79
C PHE A 177 7.23 0.89 -2.28
N GLN A 178 6.98 1.91 -3.09
CA GLN A 178 7.20 1.86 -4.53
C GLN A 178 8.40 2.73 -4.85
N VAL A 179 9.40 2.13 -5.46
CA VAL A 179 10.64 2.82 -5.83
C VAL A 179 10.86 2.75 -7.34
N SER A 180 11.76 3.58 -7.85
CA SER A 180 12.17 3.52 -9.26
C SER A 180 12.46 2.08 -9.70
N LYS A 181 11.98 1.71 -10.90
CA LYS A 181 12.05 0.34 -11.43
C LYS A 181 13.47 -0.17 -11.47
N GLN A 182 13.70 -1.31 -10.85
CA GLN A 182 14.99 -1.97 -10.78
C GLN A 182 15.03 -3.23 -11.65
N PRO A 183 16.20 -3.56 -12.25
CA PRO A 183 16.41 -4.82 -12.94
C PRO A 183 16.18 -6.01 -12.02
N SER A 184 15.62 -7.11 -12.57
CA SER A 184 15.24 -8.29 -11.78
C SER A 184 16.43 -8.95 -11.06
N GLU A 185 17.61 -8.85 -11.61
CA GLU A 185 18.86 -9.36 -11.05
C GLU A 185 19.31 -8.61 -9.79
N GLN A 186 18.88 -7.36 -9.60
CA GLN A 186 19.25 -6.54 -8.44
C GLN A 186 18.30 -6.74 -7.25
N LEU A 187 17.11 -7.31 -7.45
CA LEU A 187 16.09 -7.40 -6.42
C LEU A 187 16.51 -8.20 -5.19
N VAL A 188 17.33 -9.24 -5.40
CA VAL A 188 17.86 -10.08 -4.31
C VAL A 188 18.84 -9.28 -3.46
N GLU A 189 19.68 -8.47 -4.07
CA GLU A 189 20.65 -7.65 -3.35
C GLU A 189 19.96 -6.51 -2.59
N ILE A 190 19.02 -5.81 -3.23
CA ILE A 190 18.21 -4.79 -2.56
C ILE A 190 17.52 -5.38 -1.31
N ARG A 191 16.97 -6.60 -1.43
CA ARG A 191 16.34 -7.26 -0.29
C ARG A 191 17.29 -7.51 0.88
N LYS A 192 18.54 -7.89 0.61
CA LYS A 192 19.55 -8.12 1.66
C LYS A 192 20.00 -6.82 2.33
N GLU A 193 20.06 -5.73 1.57
CA GLU A 193 20.52 -4.44 2.06
C GLU A 193 19.49 -3.72 2.94
N ILE A 194 18.21 -4.08 2.85
CA ILE A 194 17.15 -3.41 3.64
C ILE A 194 17.20 -3.86 5.11
N PHE A 195 17.52 -5.13 5.38
CA PHE A 195 17.57 -5.68 6.76
C PHE A 195 18.66 -6.72 6.91
#